data_82b49f815e33b92db6019d0d9995050c
#
_entry.id   82b49f815e33b92db6019d0d9995050c
#
_cell.length_a   1.000
_cell.length_b   1.000
_cell.length_c   1.000
_cell.angle_alpha   90.00
_cell.angle_beta   90.00
_cell.angle_gamma   90.00
#
_symmetry.space_group_name_H-M   'P 1'
#
loop_
_entity.id
_entity.type
_entity.pdbx_description
1 polymer ?
#
loop_
_entity_poly.entity_id
_entity_poly.type
_entity_poly.pdbx_seq_one_letter_code
_entity_poly.pdbx_strand_id
1 'polypeptide(L)'
;MARKLFCQLSPFCYRISVEKEIMLRNLRDLISPVRFAEHREEEPLPALIKGHRSPMLRQLAGVDMQLQYNKETNLRLAGERIHGLIIEPGQTFSFWHTVGRTTARKGYLPGLTIGAGRLGAETGGGLC
;
A
#
# COMPACT_ATOMS: atom_id res chain seq x y z
N MET A 1 24.02 -11.72 22.96
CA MET A 1 24.19 -11.12 21.61
C MET A 1 22.90 -11.31 20.82
N ALA A 2 22.23 -10.24 20.45
CA ALA A 2 21.03 -10.36 19.63
C ALA A 2 21.41 -10.85 18.22
N ARG A 3 20.81 -11.96 17.79
CA ARG A 3 21.01 -12.51 16.45
C ARG A 3 20.45 -11.51 15.42
N LYS A 4 21.31 -10.94 14.57
CA LYS A 4 20.85 -10.08 13.46
C LYS A 4 19.99 -10.92 12.50
N LEU A 5 18.83 -10.39 12.13
CA LEU A 5 17.99 -11.02 11.12
C LEU A 5 18.65 -10.89 9.74
N PHE A 6 18.40 -11.85 8.85
CA PHE A 6 18.95 -11.85 7.48
C PHE A 6 18.70 -10.53 6.75
N CYS A 7 17.50 -9.97 6.88
CA CYS A 7 17.14 -8.67 6.29
C CYS A 7 17.93 -7.46 6.84
N GLN A 8 18.61 -7.61 7.97
CA GLN A 8 19.43 -6.56 8.61
C GLN A 8 20.91 -6.62 8.22
N LEU A 9 21.34 -7.64 7.48
CA LEU A 9 22.75 -7.84 7.11
C LEU A 9 23.21 -6.87 6.02
N SER A 10 22.37 -6.62 5.01
CA SER A 10 22.68 -5.69 3.92
C SER A 10 21.39 -5.25 3.19
N PRO A 11 21.42 -4.15 2.43
CA PRO A 11 20.31 -3.75 1.57
C PRO A 11 19.90 -4.82 0.55
N PHE A 12 20.86 -5.60 0.07
CA PHE A 12 20.61 -6.72 -0.84
C PHE A 12 19.82 -7.84 -0.14
N CYS A 13 20.22 -8.24 1.07
CA CYS A 13 19.50 -9.23 1.88
C CYS A 13 18.08 -8.76 2.22
N TYR A 14 17.92 -7.46 2.47
CA TYR A 14 16.61 -6.86 2.69
C TYR A 14 15.70 -7.03 1.46
N ARG A 15 16.19 -6.70 0.25
CA ARG A 15 15.44 -6.86 -1.00
C ARG A 15 15.03 -8.31 -1.25
N ILE A 16 15.92 -9.26 -1.04
CA ILE A 16 15.61 -10.70 -1.15
C ILE A 16 14.51 -11.08 -0.16
N SER A 17 14.59 -10.61 1.08
CA SER A 17 13.57 -10.88 2.10
C SER A 17 12.21 -10.31 1.70
N VAL A 18 12.17 -9.12 1.14
CA VAL A 18 10.92 -8.49 0.66
C VAL A 18 10.32 -9.31 -0.50
N GLU A 19 11.11 -9.68 -1.50
CA GLU A 19 10.63 -10.50 -2.63
C GLU A 19 10.11 -11.87 -2.17
N LYS A 20 10.80 -12.50 -1.22
CA LYS A 20 10.35 -13.76 -0.61
C LYS A 20 8.99 -13.58 0.07
N GLU A 21 8.80 -12.55 0.87
CA GLU A 21 7.52 -12.31 1.56
C GLU A 21 6.38 -12.00 0.58
N ILE A 22 6.67 -11.25 -0.50
CA ILE A 22 5.70 -11.00 -1.58
C ILE A 22 5.30 -12.31 -2.25
N MET A 23 6.27 -13.17 -2.59
CA MET A 23 6.01 -14.45 -3.22
C MET A 23 5.20 -15.38 -2.30
N LEU A 24 5.58 -15.48 -1.03
CA LEU A 24 4.85 -16.29 -0.05
C LEU A 24 3.42 -15.80 0.16
N ARG A 25 3.21 -14.48 0.20
CA ARG A 25 1.86 -13.92 0.27
C ARG A 25 1.04 -14.29 -0.95
N ASN A 26 1.56 -14.07 -2.17
CA ASN A 26 0.84 -14.39 -3.40
C ASN A 26 0.51 -15.88 -3.49
N LEU A 27 1.42 -16.76 -3.07
CA LEU A 27 1.15 -18.19 -3.01
C LEU A 27 0.07 -18.52 -1.98
N ARG A 28 0.11 -17.88 -0.80
CA ARG A 28 -0.93 -18.04 0.23
C ARG A 28 -2.28 -17.57 -0.28
N ASP A 29 -2.34 -16.43 -0.96
CA ASP A 29 -3.59 -15.90 -1.53
C ASP A 29 -4.15 -16.83 -2.59
N LEU A 30 -3.30 -17.49 -3.39
CA LEU A 30 -3.71 -18.44 -4.43
C LEU A 30 -4.32 -19.74 -3.85
N ILE A 31 -3.77 -20.25 -2.76
CA ILE A 31 -4.24 -21.50 -2.12
C ILE A 31 -5.29 -21.26 -1.02
N SER A 32 -5.52 -20.01 -0.66
CA SER A 32 -6.48 -19.64 0.39
C SER A 32 -7.91 -19.79 -0.11
N PRO A 33 -8.84 -20.27 0.73
CA PRO A 33 -10.28 -20.28 0.43
C PRO A 33 -10.91 -18.88 0.49
N VAL A 34 -10.14 -17.83 0.75
CA VAL A 34 -10.62 -16.45 0.86
C VAL A 34 -11.10 -15.97 -0.51
N ARG A 35 -12.32 -15.46 -0.55
CA ARG A 35 -12.89 -14.80 -1.72
C ARG A 35 -12.54 -13.32 -1.68
N PHE A 36 -11.71 -12.86 -2.59
CA PHE A 36 -11.39 -11.44 -2.71
C PHE A 36 -12.48 -10.69 -3.46
N ALA A 37 -12.71 -9.43 -3.06
CA ALA A 37 -13.59 -8.52 -3.78
C ALA A 37 -12.89 -8.05 -5.07
N GLU A 38 -13.52 -8.28 -6.22
CA GLU A 38 -12.99 -7.92 -7.55
C GLU A 38 -14.00 -7.14 -8.38
N HIS A 39 -15.29 -7.27 -8.04
CA HIS A 39 -16.36 -6.62 -8.76
C HIS A 39 -16.31 -5.10 -8.55
N ARG A 40 -16.54 -4.34 -9.64
CA ARG A 40 -16.54 -2.87 -9.63
C ARG A 40 -17.75 -2.32 -10.33
N GLU A 41 -18.25 -1.22 -9.81
CA GLU A 41 -19.29 -0.42 -10.43
C GLU A 41 -18.83 1.02 -10.59
N GLU A 42 -19.18 1.66 -11.70
CA GLU A 42 -18.87 3.07 -11.97
C GLU A 42 -19.80 4.00 -11.21
N GLU A 43 -21.05 3.58 -11.03
CA GLU A 43 -22.04 4.33 -10.28
C GLU A 43 -22.00 4.00 -8.80
N PRO A 44 -22.06 5.02 -7.92
CA PRO A 44 -22.11 4.78 -6.49
C PRO A 44 -23.41 4.09 -6.09
N LEU A 45 -23.35 3.22 -5.09
CA LEU A 45 -24.54 2.63 -4.49
C LEU A 45 -25.51 3.71 -3.98
N PRO A 46 -26.84 3.47 -4.02
CA PRO A 46 -27.85 4.52 -3.77
C PRO A 46 -27.83 5.09 -2.36
N ALA A 47 -27.24 4.40 -1.40
CA ALA A 47 -27.17 4.83 0.00
C ALA A 47 -25.73 5.12 0.44
N LEU A 48 -25.43 6.38 0.77
CA LEU A 48 -24.18 6.76 1.41
C LEU A 48 -24.24 6.41 2.92
N ILE A 49 -23.49 5.42 3.34
CA ILE A 49 -23.46 4.99 4.74
C ILE A 49 -22.49 5.83 5.56
N LYS A 50 -21.29 6.12 4.99
CA LYS A 50 -20.25 6.87 5.69
C LYS A 50 -19.30 7.56 4.71
N GLY A 51 -18.90 8.76 5.06
CA GLY A 51 -17.81 9.49 4.40
C GLY A 51 -16.71 9.81 5.40
N HIS A 52 -15.47 9.84 4.93
CA HIS A 52 -14.32 10.28 5.72
C HIS A 52 -13.49 11.26 4.89
N ARG A 53 -13.01 12.33 5.54
CA ARG A 53 -12.09 13.30 4.95
C ARG A 53 -10.92 13.51 5.89
N SER A 54 -9.71 13.51 5.36
CA SER A 54 -8.51 13.83 6.13
C SER A 54 -7.60 14.78 5.34
N PRO A 55 -6.86 15.69 6.03
CA PRO A 55 -5.88 16.55 5.36
C PRO A 55 -4.80 15.68 4.69
N MET A 56 -4.63 15.88 3.39
CA MET A 56 -3.65 15.12 2.62
C MET A 56 -2.24 15.62 2.85
N LEU A 57 -2.06 16.93 2.83
CA LEU A 57 -0.77 17.59 3.06
C LEU A 57 -0.64 17.99 4.52
N ARG A 58 0.45 17.59 5.14
CA ARG A 58 0.78 17.97 6.53
C ARG A 58 2.21 18.49 6.56
N GLN A 59 2.40 19.64 7.19
CA GLN A 59 3.75 20.13 7.49
C GLN A 59 4.28 19.37 8.71
N LEU A 60 5.28 18.55 8.49
CA LEU A 60 5.96 17.81 9.55
C LEU A 60 7.38 18.33 9.67
N ALA A 61 7.80 18.66 10.89
CA ALA A 61 9.15 19.13 11.15
C ALA A 61 10.20 18.11 10.66
N GLY A 62 11.17 18.58 9.89
CA GLY A 62 12.26 17.73 9.37
C GLY A 62 11.87 16.79 8.21
N VAL A 63 10.69 16.95 7.64
CA VAL A 63 10.25 16.16 6.48
C VAL A 63 10.21 17.04 5.23
N ASP A 64 10.81 16.55 4.14
CA ASP A 64 10.74 17.21 2.85
C ASP A 64 9.31 17.26 2.35
N MET A 65 8.82 18.45 2.04
CA MET A 65 7.47 18.68 1.49
C MET A 65 7.27 17.95 0.14
N GLN A 66 8.33 17.71 -0.61
CA GLN A 66 8.24 16.94 -1.86
C GLN A 66 7.67 15.52 -1.61
N LEU A 67 8.02 14.90 -0.49
CA LEU A 67 7.45 13.60 -0.10
C LEU A 67 5.94 13.67 0.18
N GLN A 68 5.45 14.81 0.65
CA GLN A 68 4.01 15.04 0.85
C GLN A 68 3.28 15.22 -0.49
N TYR A 69 3.87 15.95 -1.45
CA TYR A 69 3.30 16.08 -2.80
C TYR A 69 3.32 14.74 -3.54
N ASN A 70 4.40 13.98 -3.44
CA ASN A 70 4.48 12.63 -4.02
C ASN A 70 3.42 11.69 -3.44
N LYS A 71 3.10 11.83 -2.16
CA LYS A 71 2.01 11.08 -1.50
C LYS A 71 0.66 11.32 -2.17
N GLU A 72 0.36 12.55 -2.60
CA GLU A 72 -0.87 12.86 -3.33
C GLU A 72 -0.99 12.02 -4.61
N THR A 73 0.08 11.95 -5.40
CA THR A 73 0.15 11.10 -6.59
C THR A 73 -0.06 9.63 -6.24
N ASN A 74 0.61 9.14 -5.20
CA ASN A 74 0.49 7.75 -4.77
C ASN A 74 -0.93 7.40 -4.31
N LEU A 75 -1.56 8.30 -3.56
CA LEU A 75 -2.95 8.12 -3.09
C LEU A 75 -3.94 8.12 -4.25
N ARG A 76 -3.76 9.00 -5.25
CA ARG A 76 -4.60 9.04 -6.43
C ARG A 76 -4.52 7.73 -7.21
N LEU A 77 -3.32 7.25 -7.51
CA LEU A 77 -3.11 5.98 -8.23
C LEU A 77 -3.69 4.77 -7.49
N ALA A 78 -3.51 4.71 -6.17
CA ALA A 78 -4.10 3.65 -5.35
C ALA A 78 -5.63 3.79 -5.27
N GLY A 79 -6.13 5.01 -5.10
CA GLY A 79 -7.55 5.32 -5.03
C GLY A 79 -8.30 4.94 -6.31
N GLU A 80 -7.75 5.21 -7.49
CA GLU A 80 -8.31 4.78 -8.78
C GLU A 80 -8.47 3.26 -8.87
N ARG A 81 -7.57 2.51 -8.20
CA ARG A 81 -7.66 1.05 -8.13
C ARG A 81 -8.69 0.54 -7.14
N ILE A 82 -9.06 1.31 -6.14
CA ILE A 82 -10.02 0.93 -5.09
C ILE A 82 -11.40 1.48 -5.40
N HIS A 83 -11.48 2.60 -6.11
CA HIS A 83 -12.75 3.26 -6.42
C HIS A 83 -13.72 2.33 -7.14
N GLY A 84 -14.98 2.37 -6.71
CA GLY A 84 -16.05 1.54 -7.26
C GLY A 84 -16.02 0.07 -6.85
N LEU A 85 -15.04 -0.37 -6.03
CA LEU A 85 -14.97 -1.76 -5.59
C LEU A 85 -16.16 -2.12 -4.69
N ILE A 86 -16.90 -3.14 -5.08
CA ILE A 86 -18.02 -3.70 -4.31
C ILE A 86 -17.51 -4.87 -3.48
N ILE A 87 -17.85 -4.89 -2.22
CA ILE A 87 -17.53 -5.99 -1.30
C ILE A 87 -18.83 -6.67 -0.90
N GLU A 88 -19.05 -7.87 -1.40
CA GLU A 88 -20.22 -8.68 -1.06
C GLU A 88 -20.03 -9.42 0.28
N PRO A 89 -21.11 -9.86 0.92
CA PRO A 89 -21.02 -10.70 2.11
C PRO A 89 -20.11 -11.92 1.89
N GLY A 90 -19.19 -12.14 2.81
CA GLY A 90 -18.22 -13.25 2.73
C GLY A 90 -17.00 -12.97 1.86
N GLN A 91 -16.90 -11.78 1.24
CA GLN A 91 -15.70 -11.36 0.53
C GLN A 91 -14.76 -10.56 1.43
N THR A 92 -13.48 -10.54 1.07
CA THR A 92 -12.42 -9.82 1.75
C THR A 92 -11.81 -8.78 0.83
N PHE A 93 -11.67 -7.54 1.32
CA PHE A 93 -10.83 -6.54 0.67
C PHE A 93 -9.37 -6.81 0.98
N SER A 94 -8.55 -6.96 -0.05
CA SER A 94 -7.10 -7.01 0.07
C SER A 94 -6.47 -5.87 -0.71
N PHE A 95 -5.80 -4.95 -0.02
CA PHE A 95 -5.08 -3.85 -0.66
C PHE A 95 -4.08 -4.36 -1.71
N TRP A 96 -3.32 -5.39 -1.38
CA TRP A 96 -2.31 -5.95 -2.27
C TRP A 96 -2.89 -6.70 -3.47
N HIS A 97 -4.07 -7.30 -3.32
CA HIS A 97 -4.78 -7.91 -4.43
C HIS A 97 -5.35 -6.85 -5.37
N THR A 98 -5.93 -5.79 -4.82
CA THR A 98 -6.62 -4.72 -5.55
C THR A 98 -5.65 -3.73 -6.20
N VAL A 99 -4.68 -3.20 -5.46
CA VAL A 99 -3.70 -2.20 -5.90
C VAL A 99 -2.45 -2.85 -6.46
N GLY A 100 -2.03 -3.96 -5.85
CA GLY A 100 -0.82 -4.68 -6.19
C GLY A 100 0.45 -3.95 -5.74
N ARG A 101 1.56 -4.25 -6.40
CA ARG A 101 2.86 -3.62 -6.08
C ARG A 101 2.87 -2.15 -6.51
N THR A 102 3.29 -1.30 -5.60
CA THR A 102 3.47 0.15 -5.81
C THR A 102 4.88 0.42 -6.35
N THR A 103 5.04 0.34 -7.66
CA THR A 103 6.35 0.47 -8.32
C THR A 103 6.45 1.76 -9.13
N ALA A 104 7.66 2.27 -9.35
CA ALA A 104 7.91 3.43 -10.20
C ALA A 104 7.38 3.23 -11.63
N ARG A 105 7.42 2.01 -12.17
CA ARG A 105 6.86 1.67 -13.50
C ARG A 105 5.35 1.90 -13.60
N LYS A 106 4.64 1.88 -12.47
CA LYS A 106 3.20 2.18 -12.38
C LYS A 106 2.93 3.64 -12.05
N GLY A 107 3.96 4.49 -12.01
CA GLY A 107 3.84 5.92 -11.72
C GLY A 107 3.94 6.29 -10.24
N TYR A 108 4.16 5.32 -9.34
CA TYR A 108 4.34 5.63 -7.92
C TYR A 108 5.66 6.34 -7.66
N LEU A 109 5.61 7.36 -6.82
CA LEU A 109 6.73 8.22 -6.45
C LEU A 109 7.25 7.89 -5.05
N PRO A 110 8.51 8.29 -4.72
CA PRO A 110 9.01 8.19 -3.36
C PRO A 110 8.12 8.99 -2.40
N GLY A 111 7.59 8.35 -1.38
CA GLY A 111 6.79 8.95 -0.33
C GLY A 111 7.32 8.57 1.05
N LEU A 112 6.83 9.28 2.09
CA LEU A 112 7.26 9.05 3.46
C LEU A 112 6.90 7.65 3.92
N THR A 113 7.87 6.95 4.50
CA THR A 113 7.68 5.65 5.16
C THR A 113 8.20 5.71 6.60
N ILE A 114 7.62 4.89 7.46
CA ILE A 114 8.06 4.70 8.84
C ILE A 114 8.45 3.24 8.99
N GLY A 115 9.74 2.98 9.14
CA GLY A 115 10.28 1.65 9.34
C GLY A 115 11.22 1.60 10.55
N ALA A 116 11.05 0.62 11.43
CA ALA A 116 11.89 0.44 12.63
C ALA A 116 12.07 1.73 13.47
N GLY A 117 11.03 2.56 13.58
CA GLY A 117 11.08 3.82 14.32
C GLY A 117 11.84 4.96 13.64
N ARG A 118 12.18 4.82 12.36
CA ARG A 118 12.87 5.84 11.57
C ARG A 118 12.01 6.27 10.39
N LEU A 119 12.10 7.56 10.06
CA LEU A 119 11.52 8.11 8.84
C LEU A 119 12.42 7.75 7.65
N GLY A 120 11.81 7.33 6.57
CA GLY A 120 12.46 7.01 5.31
C GLY A 120 11.62 7.48 4.11
N ALA A 121 12.13 7.28 2.93
CA ALA A 121 11.42 7.55 1.68
C ALA A 121 11.53 6.32 0.78
N GLU A 122 10.39 5.76 0.38
CA GLU A 122 10.32 4.62 -0.53
C GLU A 122 9.23 4.81 -1.58
N THR A 123 9.41 4.20 -2.75
CA THR A 123 8.41 4.26 -3.83
C THR A 123 7.06 3.71 -3.35
N GLY A 124 6.01 4.49 -3.51
CA GLY A 124 4.67 4.17 -3.01
C GLY A 124 4.48 4.48 -1.51
N GLY A 125 5.39 5.21 -0.88
CA GLY A 125 5.24 5.65 0.50
C GLY A 125 4.05 6.61 0.70
N GLY A 126 3.58 6.72 1.94
CA GLY A 126 2.49 7.59 2.34
C GLY A 126 1.08 7.03 2.12
N LEU A 127 0.94 5.78 1.72
CA LEU A 127 -0.36 5.12 1.48
C LEU A 127 -1.05 4.60 2.75
N CYS A 128 -0.34 4.49 3.85
CA CYS A 128 -0.89 4.03 5.13
C CYS A 128 -1.66 5.12 5.87
#